data_17e2d93fe276d992d516796c43c9277f
#
_entry.id   17e2d93fe276d992d516796c43c9277f
#
_cell.length_a   1.000
_cell.length_b   1.000
_cell.length_c   1.000
_cell.angle_alpha   90.00
_cell.angle_beta   90.00
_cell.angle_gamma   90.00
#
_symmetry.space_group_name_H-M   'P 1'
#
loop_
_entity.id
_entity.type
_entity.pdbx_description
1 polymer ?
#
loop_
_entity_poly.entity_id
_entity_poly.type
_entity_poly.pdbx_seq_one_letter_code
_entity_poly.pdbx_strand_id
1 'polypeptide(L)'
;MNQAETLASLLLQGDSAKVWENIQKQPQLSRLEVYQNLITPAMQHIGHLWETNQITVADEHLATATCDFVLSKLAYQQEKRQSNQKAMFLCLDGEQHYIGLKMVNSLFEEHGWETKYFGPSLPLEYALKTAKDWKPSVIGLSVSIVYHLPKLKEYAEAFAKLTHKPAVLLGGRLAGRYDLLPYCSDHTVILKDLPETKEWLQNNEAGGQQNAIF
;
A
#
# COMPACT_ATOMS: atom_id res chain seq x y z
N MET A 1 12.57 12.66 -22.05
CA MET A 1 12.06 12.33 -20.72
C MET A 1 10.87 11.39 -20.90
N ASN A 2 10.85 10.25 -20.27
CA ASN A 2 9.70 9.37 -20.30
C ASN A 2 8.58 9.90 -19.36
N GLN A 3 7.37 9.29 -19.39
CA GLN A 3 6.23 9.78 -18.60
C GLN A 3 6.50 9.75 -17.09
N ALA A 4 7.20 8.74 -16.60
CA ALA A 4 7.54 8.60 -15.18
C ALA A 4 8.54 9.68 -14.74
N GLU A 5 9.56 9.98 -15.53
CA GLU A 5 10.52 11.05 -15.25
C GLU A 5 9.86 12.43 -15.27
N THR A 6 8.92 12.66 -16.21
CA THR A 6 8.14 13.89 -16.23
C THR A 6 7.32 14.06 -14.96
N LEU A 7 6.62 13.00 -14.52
CA LEU A 7 5.84 13.03 -13.29
C LEU A 7 6.73 13.21 -12.06
N ALA A 8 7.87 12.52 -12.00
CA ALA A 8 8.85 12.68 -10.92
C ALA A 8 9.36 14.12 -10.80
N SER A 9 9.67 14.77 -11.92
CA SER A 9 10.07 16.18 -11.94
C SER A 9 8.99 17.11 -11.36
N LEU A 10 7.72 16.87 -11.69
CA LEU A 10 6.61 17.66 -11.13
C LEU A 10 6.41 17.41 -9.63
N LEU A 11 6.57 16.17 -9.17
CA LEU A 11 6.51 15.81 -7.75
C LEU A 11 7.63 16.49 -6.96
N LEU A 12 8.85 16.49 -7.48
CA LEU A 12 10.01 17.17 -6.88
C LEU A 12 9.86 18.70 -6.81
N GLN A 13 9.05 19.30 -7.70
CA GLN A 13 8.70 20.72 -7.65
C GLN A 13 7.63 21.05 -6.59
N GLY A 14 6.98 20.05 -6.00
CA GLY A 14 5.86 20.23 -5.08
C GLY A 14 4.57 20.73 -5.75
N ASP A 15 4.49 20.71 -7.09
CA ASP A 15 3.37 21.26 -7.87
C ASP A 15 2.25 20.22 -8.06
N SER A 16 1.47 20.03 -7.01
CA SER A 16 0.35 19.08 -7.02
C SER A 16 -0.70 19.36 -8.10
N ALA A 17 -0.83 20.63 -8.53
CA ALA A 17 -1.77 21.00 -9.58
C ALA A 17 -1.29 20.46 -10.94
N LYS A 18 -0.03 20.67 -11.28
CA LYS A 18 0.53 20.12 -12.51
C LYS A 18 0.64 18.60 -12.50
N VAL A 19 0.96 17.99 -11.35
CA VAL A 19 0.91 16.52 -11.22
C VAL A 19 -0.50 16.01 -11.55
N TRP A 20 -1.52 16.66 -10.97
CA TRP A 20 -2.92 16.33 -11.24
C TRP A 20 -3.28 16.48 -12.71
N GLU A 21 -2.97 17.63 -13.34
CA GLU A 21 -3.20 17.87 -14.76
C GLU A 21 -2.49 16.82 -15.64
N ASN A 22 -1.28 16.42 -15.29
CA ASN A 22 -0.52 15.41 -16.02
C ASN A 22 -1.25 14.05 -16.01
N ILE A 23 -1.78 13.65 -14.86
CA ILE A 23 -2.58 12.42 -14.72
C ILE A 23 -3.90 12.53 -15.51
N GLN A 24 -4.59 13.68 -15.44
CA GLN A 24 -5.85 13.89 -16.15
C GLN A 24 -5.73 13.90 -17.68
N LYS A 25 -4.53 14.12 -18.23
CA LYS A 25 -4.25 13.95 -19.67
C LYS A 25 -4.26 12.49 -20.13
N GLN A 26 -4.43 11.53 -19.23
CA GLN A 26 -4.48 10.09 -19.48
C GLN A 26 -5.85 9.49 -19.09
N PRO A 27 -6.97 10.01 -19.62
CA PRO A 27 -8.32 9.61 -19.19
C PRO A 27 -8.66 8.15 -19.51
N GLN A 28 -7.88 7.52 -20.38
CA GLN A 28 -8.03 6.11 -20.75
C GLN A 28 -7.46 5.14 -19.71
N LEU A 29 -6.60 5.63 -18.78
CA LEU A 29 -5.99 4.78 -17.78
C LEU A 29 -6.96 4.54 -16.61
N SER A 30 -7.13 3.29 -16.25
CA SER A 30 -7.73 2.91 -14.97
C SER A 30 -6.85 3.39 -13.79
N ARG A 31 -7.42 3.44 -12.61
CA ARG A 31 -6.68 3.81 -11.40
C ARG A 31 -5.46 2.92 -11.17
N LEU A 32 -5.62 1.61 -11.31
CA LEU A 32 -4.50 0.68 -11.21
C LEU A 32 -3.40 1.02 -12.20
N GLU A 33 -3.75 1.33 -13.46
CA GLU A 33 -2.77 1.70 -14.48
C GLU A 33 -2.09 3.03 -14.17
N VAL A 34 -2.81 4.02 -13.62
CA VAL A 34 -2.19 5.26 -13.11
C VAL A 34 -1.18 4.95 -12.02
N TYR A 35 -1.53 4.08 -11.05
CA TYR A 35 -0.62 3.70 -9.98
C TYR A 35 0.59 2.93 -10.50
N GLN A 36 0.36 1.95 -11.38
CA GLN A 36 1.41 1.05 -11.87
C GLN A 36 2.32 1.72 -12.90
N ASN A 37 1.76 2.51 -13.82
CA ASN A 37 2.49 3.01 -14.99
C ASN A 37 3.01 4.45 -14.80
N LEU A 38 2.45 5.22 -13.87
CA LEU A 38 2.84 6.61 -13.64
C LEU A 38 3.42 6.81 -12.24
N ILE A 39 2.64 6.55 -11.17
CA ILE A 39 3.02 6.89 -9.80
C ILE A 39 4.19 6.02 -9.31
N THR A 40 4.06 4.69 -9.44
CA THR A 40 5.10 3.76 -8.93
C THR A 40 6.45 4.00 -9.61
N PRO A 41 6.55 4.10 -10.96
CA PRO A 41 7.84 4.37 -11.61
C PRO A 41 8.39 5.76 -11.27
N ALA A 42 7.54 6.78 -11.12
CA ALA A 42 7.98 8.12 -10.72
C ALA A 42 8.59 8.11 -9.31
N MET A 43 7.92 7.48 -8.35
CA MET A 43 8.42 7.36 -6.96
C MET A 43 9.68 6.48 -6.88
N GLN A 44 9.77 5.42 -7.69
CA GLN A 44 11.00 4.62 -7.80
C GLN A 44 12.17 5.44 -8.37
N HIS A 45 11.92 6.29 -9.36
CA HIS A 45 12.92 7.20 -9.93
C HIS A 45 13.40 8.20 -8.87
N ILE A 46 12.48 8.82 -8.12
CA ILE A 46 12.81 9.73 -7.01
C ILE A 46 13.67 9.01 -5.96
N GLY A 47 13.29 7.79 -5.57
CA GLY A 47 14.08 6.98 -4.65
C GLY A 47 15.50 6.70 -5.16
N HIS A 48 15.66 6.40 -6.46
CA HIS A 48 16.96 6.23 -7.08
C HIS A 48 17.81 7.50 -7.08
N LEU A 49 17.20 8.66 -7.39
CA LEU A 49 17.89 9.97 -7.33
C LEU A 49 18.40 10.26 -5.92
N TRP A 50 17.60 9.93 -4.89
CA TRP A 50 18.00 10.08 -3.51
C TRP A 50 19.12 9.12 -3.12
N GLU A 51 19.01 7.84 -3.44
CA GLU A 51 20.03 6.80 -3.17
C GLU A 51 21.37 7.12 -3.82
N THR A 52 21.35 7.84 -4.95
CA THR A 52 22.55 8.28 -5.70
C THR A 52 23.00 9.70 -5.36
N ASN A 53 22.45 10.32 -4.31
CA ASN A 53 22.75 11.68 -3.87
C ASN A 53 22.56 12.78 -4.93
N GLN A 54 21.64 12.58 -5.88
CA GLN A 54 21.29 13.59 -6.88
C GLN A 54 20.22 14.57 -6.39
N ILE A 55 19.50 14.19 -5.36
CA ILE A 55 18.53 15.03 -4.63
C ILE A 55 18.75 14.89 -3.13
N THR A 56 18.23 15.86 -2.37
CA THR A 56 18.29 15.85 -0.90
C THR A 56 17.12 15.06 -0.30
N VAL A 57 17.21 14.75 0.99
CA VAL A 57 16.10 14.19 1.76
C VAL A 57 14.89 15.14 1.80
N ALA A 58 15.12 16.46 1.75
CA ALA A 58 14.05 17.45 1.71
C ALA A 58 13.25 17.39 0.39
N ASP A 59 13.95 17.16 -0.74
CA ASP A 59 13.32 17.01 -2.05
C ASP A 59 12.47 15.74 -2.10
N GLU A 60 13.00 14.62 -1.57
CA GLU A 60 12.26 13.36 -1.47
C GLU A 60 11.00 13.51 -0.61
N HIS A 61 11.10 14.18 0.54
CA HIS A 61 9.95 14.43 1.43
C HIS A 61 8.89 15.31 0.77
N LEU A 62 9.30 16.37 0.05
CA LEU A 62 8.39 17.22 -0.70
C LEU A 62 7.65 16.42 -1.79
N ALA A 63 8.39 15.60 -2.54
CA ALA A 63 7.82 14.76 -3.58
C ALA A 63 6.84 13.73 -3.01
N THR A 64 7.19 13.08 -1.90
CA THR A 64 6.33 12.11 -1.20
C THR A 64 5.06 12.78 -0.68
N ALA A 65 5.14 13.95 -0.05
CA ALA A 65 3.97 14.69 0.42
C ALA A 65 3.06 15.13 -0.74
N THR A 66 3.65 15.58 -1.85
CA THR A 66 2.91 15.96 -3.07
C THR A 66 2.19 14.74 -3.68
N CYS A 67 2.88 13.60 -3.76
CA CYS A 67 2.30 12.34 -4.22
C CYS A 67 1.14 11.91 -3.31
N ASP A 68 1.31 11.97 -1.99
CA ASP A 68 0.29 11.62 -1.00
C ASP A 68 -0.99 12.43 -1.17
N PHE A 69 -0.85 13.75 -1.37
CA PHE A 69 -1.98 14.65 -1.64
C PHE A 69 -2.73 14.26 -2.91
N VAL A 70 -2.00 13.99 -4.00
CA VAL A 70 -2.59 13.60 -5.29
C VAL A 70 -3.29 12.24 -5.19
N LEU A 71 -2.71 11.26 -4.49
CA LEU A 71 -3.36 9.97 -4.23
C LEU A 71 -4.66 10.13 -3.45
N SER A 72 -4.69 11.01 -2.43
CA SER A 72 -5.92 11.32 -1.68
C SER A 72 -6.99 11.92 -2.58
N LYS A 73 -6.61 12.80 -3.51
CA LYS A 73 -7.53 13.42 -4.47
C LYS A 73 -8.08 12.38 -5.47
N LEU A 74 -7.25 11.45 -5.93
CA LEU A 74 -7.67 10.33 -6.78
C LEU A 74 -8.68 9.43 -6.07
N ALA A 75 -8.45 9.11 -4.80
CA ALA A 75 -9.33 8.29 -3.99
C ALA A 75 -10.69 8.95 -3.75
N TYR A 76 -10.72 10.27 -3.52
CA TYR A 76 -11.96 11.01 -3.24
C TYR A 76 -12.96 11.03 -4.41
N GLN A 77 -12.51 10.91 -5.66
CA GLN A 77 -13.37 10.90 -6.85
C GLN A 77 -14.11 9.57 -7.08
N GLN A 78 -14.06 8.66 -6.14
CA GLN A 78 -14.59 7.32 -6.28
C GLN A 78 -16.06 7.21 -5.86
N GLU A 79 -16.86 6.52 -6.68
CA GLU A 79 -18.14 5.98 -6.22
C GLU A 79 -17.88 4.83 -5.25
N LYS A 80 -18.33 4.99 -4.01
CA LYS A 80 -18.16 3.95 -2.98
C LYS A 80 -19.15 2.82 -3.22
N ARG A 81 -18.67 1.67 -3.64
CA ARG A 81 -19.41 0.41 -3.52
C ARG A 81 -19.49 0.08 -2.02
N GLN A 82 -20.54 -0.60 -1.59
CA GLN A 82 -20.69 -1.03 -0.20
C GLN A 82 -20.49 -2.54 -0.10
N SER A 83 -19.54 -2.93 0.71
CA SER A 83 -19.31 -4.31 1.12
C SER A 83 -19.32 -4.36 2.66
N ASN A 84 -19.65 -5.52 3.23
CA ASN A 84 -19.55 -5.74 4.68
C ASN A 84 -18.13 -6.22 5.08
N GLN A 85 -17.20 -6.26 4.14
CA GLN A 85 -15.82 -6.70 4.37
C GLN A 85 -14.96 -5.56 4.91
N LYS A 86 -14.11 -5.87 5.89
CA LYS A 86 -13.27 -4.90 6.59
C LYS A 86 -11.79 -5.21 6.38
N ALA A 87 -11.02 -4.19 6.02
CA ALA A 87 -9.57 -4.29 5.90
C ALA A 87 -8.87 -3.15 6.65
N MET A 88 -7.78 -3.44 7.36
CA MET A 88 -6.93 -2.41 7.96
C MET A 88 -5.53 -2.45 7.35
N PHE A 89 -4.95 -1.27 7.14
CA PHE A 89 -3.66 -1.09 6.50
C PHE A 89 -2.73 -0.27 7.36
N LEU A 90 -1.50 -0.77 7.57
CA LEU A 90 -0.49 -0.10 8.39
C LEU A 90 0.93 -0.44 7.93
N CYS A 91 1.85 0.49 8.14
CA CYS A 91 3.26 0.18 8.13
C CYS A 91 3.73 -0.18 9.54
N LEU A 92 4.73 -1.06 9.62
CA LEU A 92 5.34 -1.46 10.89
C LEU A 92 5.92 -0.23 11.62
N ASP A 93 6.01 -0.31 12.94
CA ASP A 93 6.65 0.73 13.74
C ASP A 93 8.05 1.06 13.22
N GLY A 94 8.31 2.34 12.93
CA GLY A 94 9.52 2.86 12.29
C GLY A 94 9.53 2.81 10.76
N GLU A 95 8.60 2.11 10.10
CA GLU A 95 8.52 2.07 8.62
C GLU A 95 7.81 3.30 8.08
N GLN A 96 8.51 4.06 7.21
CA GLN A 96 8.03 5.33 6.66
C GLN A 96 7.58 5.22 5.19
N HIS A 97 7.80 4.08 4.52
CA HIS A 97 7.47 3.88 3.11
C HIS A 97 6.01 3.42 2.96
N TYR A 98 5.09 4.38 2.94
CA TYR A 98 3.65 4.12 3.00
C TYR A 98 2.89 4.37 1.68
N ILE A 99 3.49 5.00 0.68
CA ILE A 99 2.81 5.36 -0.59
C ILE A 99 2.23 4.12 -1.28
N GLY A 100 3.00 3.03 -1.36
CA GLY A 100 2.50 1.76 -1.92
C GLY A 100 1.30 1.21 -1.16
N LEU A 101 1.36 1.23 0.18
CA LEU A 101 0.25 0.79 1.02
C LEU A 101 -1.00 1.65 0.86
N LYS A 102 -0.83 2.97 0.65
CA LYS A 102 -1.94 3.89 0.38
C LYS A 102 -2.63 3.56 -0.95
N MET A 103 -1.86 3.21 -1.98
CA MET A 103 -2.41 2.75 -3.25
C MET A 103 -3.21 1.45 -3.07
N VAL A 104 -2.69 0.48 -2.31
CA VAL A 104 -3.40 -0.76 -1.97
C VAL A 104 -4.71 -0.46 -1.23
N ASN A 105 -4.68 0.39 -0.20
CA ASN A 105 -5.89 0.81 0.50
C ASN A 105 -6.95 1.36 -0.47
N SER A 106 -6.54 2.24 -1.39
CA SER A 106 -7.45 2.83 -2.38
C SER A 106 -8.05 1.78 -3.32
N LEU A 107 -7.31 0.73 -3.69
CA LEU A 107 -7.85 -0.39 -4.47
C LEU A 107 -8.90 -1.18 -3.67
N PHE A 108 -8.69 -1.42 -2.37
CA PHE A 108 -9.69 -2.06 -1.52
C PHE A 108 -10.97 -1.23 -1.41
N GLU A 109 -10.86 0.09 -1.24
CA GLU A 109 -12.02 1.00 -1.26
C GLU A 109 -12.77 0.95 -2.59
N GLU A 110 -12.06 0.89 -3.72
CA GLU A 110 -12.64 0.75 -5.06
C GLU A 110 -13.47 -0.54 -5.20
N HIS A 111 -13.04 -1.62 -4.55
CA HIS A 111 -13.74 -2.90 -4.51
C HIS A 111 -14.80 -2.96 -3.39
N GLY A 112 -15.09 -1.85 -2.75
CA GLY A 112 -16.19 -1.70 -1.79
C GLY A 112 -15.88 -2.09 -0.34
N TRP A 113 -14.61 -2.38 -0.02
CA TRP A 113 -14.23 -2.72 1.35
C TRP A 113 -14.32 -1.50 2.28
N GLU A 114 -14.80 -1.72 3.50
CA GLU A 114 -14.66 -0.75 4.59
C GLU A 114 -13.22 -0.78 5.08
N THR A 115 -12.48 0.34 4.93
CA THR A 115 -11.06 0.35 5.26
C THR A 115 -10.72 1.25 6.44
N LYS A 116 -9.66 0.86 7.18
CA LYS A 116 -8.94 1.75 8.10
C LYS A 116 -7.49 1.83 7.68
N TYR A 117 -7.08 3.00 7.22
CA TYR A 117 -5.71 3.28 6.82
C TYR A 117 -4.98 4.06 7.92
N PHE A 118 -3.94 3.45 8.50
CA PHE A 118 -3.16 4.04 9.60
C PHE A 118 -1.86 4.72 9.12
N GLY A 119 -1.46 4.48 7.88
CA GLY A 119 -0.24 5.07 7.34
C GLY A 119 1.04 4.51 7.95
N PRO A 120 2.09 5.37 8.06
CA PRO A 120 3.41 4.96 8.53
C PRO A 120 3.46 4.72 10.04
N SER A 121 4.41 3.87 10.44
CA SER A 121 4.89 3.75 11.84
C SER A 121 3.81 3.54 12.91
N LEU A 122 2.91 2.55 12.73
CA LEU A 122 1.93 2.20 13.76
C LEU A 122 2.52 1.14 14.71
N PRO A 123 2.68 1.43 16.04
CA PRO A 123 3.14 0.44 16.99
C PRO A 123 2.18 -0.75 17.14
N LEU A 124 2.75 -1.96 17.38
CA LEU A 124 2.01 -3.21 17.41
C LEU A 124 0.84 -3.23 18.41
N GLU A 125 1.04 -2.64 19.57
CA GLU A 125 0.00 -2.60 20.62
C GLU A 125 -1.29 -1.91 20.17
N TYR A 126 -1.17 -0.78 19.44
CA TYR A 126 -2.32 -0.04 18.88
C TYR A 126 -2.94 -0.77 17.70
N ALA A 127 -2.11 -1.40 16.87
CA ALA A 127 -2.58 -2.24 15.78
C ALA A 127 -3.41 -3.42 16.30
N LEU A 128 -2.91 -4.13 17.31
CA LEU A 128 -3.61 -5.25 17.97
C LEU A 128 -4.90 -4.80 18.66
N LYS A 129 -4.88 -3.67 19.37
CA LYS A 129 -6.09 -3.11 19.98
C LYS A 129 -7.17 -2.89 18.93
N THR A 130 -6.82 -2.19 17.86
CA THR A 130 -7.77 -1.92 16.77
C THR A 130 -8.26 -3.20 16.12
N ALA A 131 -7.38 -4.16 15.84
CA ALA A 131 -7.75 -5.42 15.22
C ALA A 131 -8.72 -6.25 16.11
N LYS A 132 -8.53 -6.24 17.43
CA LYS A 132 -9.44 -6.90 18.38
C LYS A 132 -10.81 -6.24 18.42
N ASP A 133 -10.86 -4.91 18.46
CA ASP A 133 -12.09 -4.13 18.59
C ASP A 133 -12.90 -4.11 17.29
N TRP A 134 -12.23 -3.92 16.16
CA TRP A 134 -12.87 -3.71 14.86
C TRP A 134 -13.04 -4.99 14.03
N LYS A 135 -12.25 -6.03 14.33
CA LYS A 135 -12.28 -7.37 13.72
C LYS A 135 -12.22 -7.33 12.18
N PRO A 136 -11.18 -6.77 11.58
CA PRO A 136 -11.02 -6.79 10.13
C PRO A 136 -10.82 -8.22 9.65
N SER A 137 -11.34 -8.55 8.48
CA SER A 137 -11.05 -9.83 7.81
C SER A 137 -9.69 -9.84 7.10
N VAL A 138 -9.14 -8.65 6.84
CA VAL A 138 -7.83 -8.46 6.20
C VAL A 138 -7.00 -7.45 6.99
N ILE A 139 -5.71 -7.74 7.17
CA ILE A 139 -4.71 -6.81 7.69
C ILE A 139 -3.58 -6.70 6.66
N GLY A 140 -3.44 -5.53 6.03
CA GLY A 140 -2.37 -5.23 5.08
C GLY A 140 -1.17 -4.61 5.77
N LEU A 141 0.01 -5.22 5.59
CA LEU A 141 1.30 -4.78 6.11
C LEU A 141 2.21 -4.35 4.97
N SER A 142 2.99 -3.28 5.18
CA SER A 142 4.05 -2.87 4.27
C SER A 142 5.41 -2.91 4.95
N VAL A 143 6.40 -3.49 4.26
CA VAL A 143 7.80 -3.50 4.68
C VAL A 143 8.73 -3.19 3.50
N SER A 144 9.60 -2.21 3.68
CA SER A 144 10.51 -1.73 2.63
C SER A 144 11.98 -1.76 3.04
N ILE A 145 12.27 -1.88 4.33
CA ILE A 145 13.62 -1.85 4.90
C ILE A 145 13.92 -3.17 5.61
N VAL A 146 15.08 -3.77 5.30
CA VAL A 146 15.53 -5.07 5.85
C VAL A 146 15.61 -5.06 7.39
N TYR A 147 15.96 -3.93 7.99
CA TYR A 147 16.01 -3.77 9.46
C TYR A 147 14.65 -3.98 10.15
N HIS A 148 13.54 -3.90 9.42
CA HIS A 148 12.20 -4.13 9.96
C HIS A 148 11.76 -5.60 9.92
N LEU A 149 12.54 -6.52 9.34
CA LEU A 149 12.18 -7.93 9.24
C LEU A 149 11.94 -8.62 10.60
N PRO A 150 12.73 -8.35 11.68
CA PRO A 150 12.39 -8.89 13.00
C PRO A 150 11.03 -8.41 13.52
N LYS A 151 10.70 -7.12 13.32
CA LYS A 151 9.39 -6.56 13.66
C LYS A 151 8.28 -7.18 12.81
N LEU A 152 8.52 -7.42 11.52
CA LEU A 152 7.55 -8.09 10.66
C LEU A 152 7.12 -9.43 11.24
N LYS A 153 8.07 -10.24 11.67
CA LYS A 153 7.79 -11.53 12.32
C LYS A 153 6.91 -11.37 13.57
N GLU A 154 7.25 -10.40 14.41
CA GLU A 154 6.48 -10.09 15.63
C GLU A 154 5.02 -9.71 15.30
N TYR A 155 4.80 -8.85 14.30
CA TYR A 155 3.46 -8.44 13.85
C TYR A 155 2.68 -9.63 13.26
N ALA A 156 3.31 -10.41 12.37
CA ALA A 156 2.66 -11.56 11.73
C ALA A 156 2.23 -12.62 12.77
N GLU A 157 3.10 -12.96 13.73
CA GLU A 157 2.80 -13.89 14.80
C GLU A 157 1.68 -13.37 15.74
N ALA A 158 1.69 -12.06 16.03
CA ALA A 158 0.69 -11.45 16.88
C ALA A 158 -0.71 -11.43 16.21
N PHE A 159 -0.78 -11.11 14.92
CA PHE A 159 -2.05 -11.13 14.18
C PHE A 159 -2.57 -12.55 13.96
N ALA A 160 -1.70 -13.54 13.77
CA ALA A 160 -2.11 -14.95 13.67
C ALA A 160 -2.80 -15.48 14.95
N LYS A 161 -2.53 -14.87 16.11
CA LYS A 161 -3.16 -15.22 17.41
C LYS A 161 -4.53 -14.58 17.62
N LEU A 162 -4.97 -13.70 16.73
CA LEU A 162 -6.31 -13.08 16.82
C LEU A 162 -7.41 -14.14 16.62
N THR A 163 -8.43 -14.11 17.45
CA THR A 163 -9.51 -15.10 17.45
C THR A 163 -10.33 -15.13 16.16
N HIS A 164 -10.42 -14.00 15.46
CA HIS A 164 -11.14 -13.88 14.18
C HIS A 164 -10.28 -14.22 12.96
N LYS A 165 -8.99 -14.59 13.17
CA LYS A 165 -8.04 -15.10 12.16
C LYS A 165 -8.05 -14.29 10.86
N PRO A 166 -7.67 -13.02 10.86
CA PRO A 166 -7.63 -12.22 9.64
C PRO A 166 -6.57 -12.78 8.67
N ALA A 167 -6.83 -12.65 7.36
CA ALA A 167 -5.78 -12.83 6.37
C ALA A 167 -4.76 -11.66 6.51
N VAL A 168 -3.47 -11.98 6.56
CA VAL A 168 -2.41 -10.97 6.61
C VAL A 168 -1.83 -10.82 5.21
N LEU A 169 -2.03 -9.67 4.57
CA LEU A 169 -1.44 -9.35 3.27
C LEU A 169 -0.15 -8.58 3.48
N LEU A 170 0.94 -9.12 2.98
CA LEU A 170 2.27 -8.52 3.12
C LEU A 170 2.74 -7.99 1.77
N GLY A 171 2.99 -6.70 1.71
CA GLY A 171 3.55 -6.02 0.54
C GLY A 171 4.75 -5.14 0.90
N GLY A 172 5.08 -4.24 -0.03
CA GLY A 172 6.19 -3.32 0.10
C GLY A 172 7.40 -3.73 -0.75
N ARG A 173 8.44 -2.90 -0.72
CA ARG A 173 9.62 -3.05 -1.61
C ARG A 173 10.32 -4.42 -1.44
N LEU A 174 10.29 -5.00 -0.25
CA LEU A 174 10.96 -6.27 0.02
C LEU A 174 10.19 -7.47 -0.54
N ALA A 175 8.87 -7.40 -0.68
CA ALA A 175 8.02 -8.52 -1.12
C ALA A 175 8.40 -9.07 -2.51
N GLY A 176 8.90 -8.21 -3.40
CA GLY A 176 9.37 -8.60 -4.73
C GLY A 176 10.86 -8.94 -4.84
N ARG A 177 11.64 -8.77 -3.75
CA ARG A 177 13.11 -8.86 -3.79
C ARG A 177 13.73 -9.87 -2.83
N TYR A 178 13.00 -10.25 -1.78
CA TYR A 178 13.50 -11.12 -0.72
C TYR A 178 12.52 -12.26 -0.45
N ASP A 179 13.04 -13.38 0.02
CA ASP A 179 12.20 -14.43 0.61
C ASP A 179 11.75 -13.97 2.00
N LEU A 180 10.47 -13.63 2.11
CA LEU A 180 9.86 -13.17 3.36
C LEU A 180 9.17 -14.29 4.13
N LEU A 181 9.08 -15.51 3.60
CA LEU A 181 8.43 -16.66 4.24
C LEU A 181 8.93 -16.92 5.68
N PRO A 182 10.26 -16.79 5.99
CA PRO A 182 10.75 -17.00 7.35
C PRO A 182 10.21 -16.00 8.40
N TYR A 183 9.61 -14.90 7.95
CA TYR A 183 9.06 -13.82 8.79
C TYR A 183 7.54 -13.78 8.77
N CYS A 184 6.90 -14.73 8.09
CA CYS A 184 5.46 -14.82 7.91
C CYS A 184 4.84 -15.85 8.87
N SER A 185 3.52 -15.77 9.02
CA SER A 185 2.70 -16.82 9.62
C SER A 185 1.95 -17.60 8.53
N ASP A 186 1.33 -18.73 8.90
CA ASP A 186 0.55 -19.58 7.96
C ASP A 186 -0.64 -18.85 7.31
N HIS A 187 -1.06 -17.71 7.87
CA HIS A 187 -2.15 -16.87 7.36
C HIS A 187 -1.65 -15.66 6.56
N THR A 188 -0.36 -15.63 6.20
CA THR A 188 0.23 -14.52 5.46
C THR A 188 0.27 -14.80 3.97
N VAL A 189 -0.26 -13.87 3.17
CA VAL A 189 -0.17 -13.85 1.71
C VAL A 189 0.79 -12.75 1.31
N ILE A 190 1.86 -13.10 0.58
CA ILE A 190 2.83 -12.14 0.08
C ILE A 190 2.34 -11.65 -1.28
N LEU A 191 2.21 -10.33 -1.43
CA LEU A 191 1.80 -9.66 -2.68
C LEU A 191 2.96 -8.77 -3.15
N LYS A 192 3.52 -9.10 -4.30
CA LYS A 192 4.73 -8.46 -4.81
C LYS A 192 4.47 -7.09 -5.44
N ASP A 193 3.25 -6.92 -5.99
CA ASP A 193 2.87 -5.72 -6.71
C ASP A 193 1.35 -5.44 -6.66
N LEU A 194 0.93 -4.36 -7.31
CA LEU A 194 -0.48 -3.96 -7.40
C LEU A 194 -1.33 -4.90 -8.28
N PRO A 195 -0.83 -5.46 -9.39
CA PRO A 195 -1.53 -6.51 -10.14
C PRO A 195 -1.88 -7.73 -9.30
N GLU A 196 -0.92 -8.29 -8.54
CA GLU A 196 -1.20 -9.42 -7.63
C GLU A 196 -2.24 -9.03 -6.55
N THR A 197 -2.19 -7.78 -6.07
CA THR A 197 -3.19 -7.26 -5.13
C THR A 197 -4.59 -7.22 -5.76
N LYS A 198 -4.70 -6.77 -7.01
CA LYS A 198 -5.98 -6.75 -7.74
C LYS A 198 -6.51 -8.16 -7.99
N GLU A 199 -5.65 -9.07 -8.40
CA GLU A 199 -6.01 -10.48 -8.60
C GLU A 199 -6.52 -11.10 -7.28
N TRP A 200 -5.81 -10.85 -6.17
CA TRP A 200 -6.26 -11.30 -4.87
C TRP A 200 -7.64 -10.74 -4.51
N LEU A 201 -7.88 -9.44 -4.73
CA LEU A 201 -9.17 -8.80 -4.50
C LEU A 201 -10.27 -9.48 -5.32
N GLN A 202 -10.08 -9.67 -6.62
CA GLN A 202 -11.06 -10.29 -7.51
C GLN A 202 -11.42 -11.71 -7.07
N ASN A 203 -10.44 -12.48 -6.61
CA ASN A 203 -10.65 -13.84 -6.13
C ASN A 203 -11.36 -13.89 -4.76
N ASN A 204 -11.36 -12.76 -4.00
CA ASN A 204 -11.97 -12.69 -2.67
C ASN A 204 -13.22 -11.80 -2.62
N GLU A 205 -13.59 -11.10 -3.71
CA GLU A 205 -14.86 -10.38 -3.84
C GLU A 205 -16.08 -11.33 -3.93
N ALA A 206 -15.94 -12.44 -4.61
CA ALA A 206 -16.99 -13.43 -4.80
C ALA A 206 -17.20 -14.35 -3.59
N GLY A 207 -16.37 -14.23 -2.56
CA GLY A 207 -16.28 -15.15 -1.43
C GLY A 207 -17.25 -14.88 -0.29
N GLY A 208 -18.51 -14.68 -0.60
CA GLY A 208 -19.59 -15.07 0.31
C GLY A 208 -19.80 -16.56 0.42
N GLN A 209 -18.95 -17.42 -0.12
CA GLN A 209 -18.96 -18.90 0.07
C GLN A 209 -17.94 -19.55 -0.87
N GLN A 210 -16.73 -19.80 -0.40
CA GLN A 210 -16.03 -21.03 -0.79
C GLN A 210 -14.86 -21.29 0.18
N ASN A 211 -15.09 -22.26 1.05
CA ASN A 211 -14.21 -23.28 1.62
C ASN A 211 -12.69 -23.01 1.58
N ALA A 212 -12.13 -22.82 2.75
CA ALA A 212 -10.80 -23.27 3.06
C ALA A 212 -10.63 -24.70 2.53
N ILE A 213 -9.85 -24.85 1.48
CA ILE A 213 -9.24 -26.14 1.14
C ILE A 213 -7.86 -26.12 1.77
N PHE A 214 -7.70 -27.00 2.72
CA PHE A 214 -6.50 -27.34 3.48
C PHE A 214 -5.37 -27.84 2.59
#